data_9dfbaf79249baac6e4b0550641fb5471
#
_entry.id   9dfbaf79249baac6e4b0550641fb5471
#
_cell.length_a   1.000
_cell.length_b   1.000
_cell.length_c   1.000
_cell.angle_alpha   90.00
_cell.angle_beta   90.00
_cell.angle_gamma   90.00
#
_symmetry.space_group_name_H-M   'P 1'
#
loop_
_entity.id
_entity.type
_entity.pdbx_description
1 polymer ?
#
loop_
_entity_poly.entity_id
_entity_poly.type
_entity_poly.pdbx_seq_one_letter_code
_entity_poly.pdbx_strand_id
1 'polypeptide(L)'
;MVKGVIFDMDGTMFDTERLSTKGWIYAGKKLGVDIPVALTDSFRGRNPQAIRKKFAAYFGDRLDYDTARAMKHEYFDEVTKESVPHKEGLQDLLEYLKEHEIPAVVATSTERKRASRLIHMSGIEHLISNAIYGDMVERGKPEPDIFLKAAELIGQ
;
A
#
# COMPACT_ATOMS: atom_id res chain seq x y z
N MET A 1 -8.04 -8.60 -26.62
CA MET A 1 -7.50 -7.22 -26.47
C MET A 1 -7.65 -6.84 -24.99
N VAL A 2 -6.61 -6.32 -24.35
CA VAL A 2 -6.68 -5.84 -22.95
C VAL A 2 -7.53 -4.58 -22.91
N LYS A 3 -8.53 -4.53 -22.01
CA LYS A 3 -9.47 -3.41 -21.90
C LYS A 3 -9.17 -2.46 -20.74
N GLY A 4 -8.30 -2.87 -19.83
CA GLY A 4 -7.82 -2.07 -18.71
C GLY A 4 -6.84 -2.87 -17.86
N VAL A 5 -6.10 -2.19 -17.00
CA VAL A 5 -5.14 -2.80 -16.07
C VAL A 5 -5.46 -2.36 -14.65
N ILE A 6 -5.54 -3.31 -13.74
CA ILE A 6 -5.75 -3.04 -12.32
C ILE A 6 -4.44 -3.34 -11.60
N PHE A 7 -3.87 -2.32 -10.98
CA PHE A 7 -2.60 -2.39 -10.25
C PHE A 7 -2.85 -2.50 -8.74
N ASP A 8 -2.18 -3.44 -8.09
CA ASP A 8 -1.90 -3.29 -6.66
C ASP A 8 -0.83 -2.21 -6.49
N MET A 9 -0.89 -1.46 -5.38
CA MET A 9 -0.01 -0.31 -5.16
C MET A 9 1.27 -0.71 -4.44
N ASP A 10 1.14 -1.16 -3.20
CA ASP A 10 2.29 -1.40 -2.31
C ASP A 10 3.06 -2.66 -2.71
N GLY A 11 4.34 -2.50 -3.01
CA GLY A 11 5.20 -3.60 -3.47
C GLY A 11 5.06 -3.95 -4.96
N THR A 12 4.06 -3.41 -5.66
CA THR A 12 3.83 -3.63 -7.10
C THR A 12 4.12 -2.38 -7.93
N MET A 13 3.48 -1.26 -7.64
CA MET A 13 3.77 0.03 -8.27
C MET A 13 4.93 0.74 -7.56
N PHE A 14 4.90 0.75 -6.23
CA PHE A 14 5.88 1.43 -5.39
C PHE A 14 6.65 0.44 -4.52
N ASP A 15 7.94 0.73 -4.28
CA ASP A 15 8.79 -0.07 -3.37
C ASP A 15 8.53 0.32 -1.89
N THR A 16 7.25 0.39 -1.52
CA THR A 16 6.80 0.83 -0.21
C THR A 16 6.85 -0.27 0.86
N GLU A 17 6.85 -1.53 0.47
CA GLU A 17 6.92 -2.64 1.44
C GLU A 17 8.27 -2.67 2.17
N ARG A 18 9.37 -2.41 1.47
CA ARG A 18 10.69 -2.28 2.09
C ARG A 18 10.74 -1.11 3.07
N LEU A 19 10.12 0.02 2.72
CA LEU A 19 10.01 1.18 3.61
C LEU A 19 9.12 0.87 4.82
N SER A 20 8.04 0.13 4.63
CA SER A 20 7.15 -0.31 5.71
C SER A 20 7.91 -1.20 6.71
N THR A 21 8.69 -2.18 6.24
CA THR A 21 9.55 -3.02 7.10
C THR A 21 10.52 -2.16 7.91
N LYS A 22 11.23 -1.22 7.28
CA LYS A 22 12.13 -0.28 7.97
C LYS A 22 11.41 0.56 9.01
N GLY A 23 10.18 1.00 8.71
CA GLY A 23 9.34 1.76 9.63
C GLY A 23 8.95 0.95 10.88
N TRP A 24 8.62 -0.33 10.74
CA TRP A 24 8.36 -1.20 11.88
C TRP A 24 9.61 -1.41 12.75
N ILE A 25 10.77 -1.62 12.13
CA ILE A 25 12.06 -1.73 12.86
C ILE A 25 12.38 -0.43 13.60
N TYR A 26 12.15 0.71 12.95
CA TYR A 26 12.32 2.03 13.59
C TYR A 26 11.41 2.18 14.81
N ALA A 27 10.12 1.83 14.68
CA ALA A 27 9.18 1.86 15.79
C ALA A 27 9.61 0.97 16.95
N GLY A 28 10.06 -0.25 16.67
CA GLY A 28 10.60 -1.16 17.68
C GLY A 28 11.78 -0.57 18.42
N LYS A 29 12.76 -0.02 17.70
CA LYS A 29 13.93 0.63 18.31
C LYS A 29 13.56 1.80 19.23
N LYS A 30 12.59 2.63 18.80
CA LYS A 30 12.09 3.76 19.60
C LYS A 30 11.39 3.31 20.89
N LEU A 31 10.70 2.19 20.83
CA LEU A 31 9.94 1.61 21.95
C LEU A 31 10.72 0.59 22.78
N GLY A 32 12.00 0.36 22.45
CA GLY A 32 12.87 -0.57 23.17
C GLY A 32 12.49 -2.05 22.98
N VAL A 33 11.82 -2.39 21.88
CA VAL A 33 11.37 -3.76 21.57
C VAL A 33 11.85 -4.15 20.18
N ASP A 34 12.37 -5.36 20.03
CA ASP A 34 12.72 -5.89 18.70
C ASP A 34 11.48 -6.32 17.94
N ILE A 35 11.27 -5.75 16.74
CA ILE A 35 10.24 -6.16 15.79
C ILE A 35 10.93 -6.95 14.67
N PRO A 36 10.82 -8.29 14.64
CA PRO A 36 11.55 -9.09 13.68
C PRO A 36 11.09 -8.88 12.23
N VAL A 37 12.03 -8.91 11.28
CA VAL A 37 11.72 -8.82 9.84
C VAL A 37 10.74 -9.91 9.41
N ALA A 38 10.88 -11.13 9.90
CA ALA A 38 9.96 -12.24 9.59
C ALA A 38 8.50 -11.93 9.98
N LEU A 39 8.28 -11.21 11.09
CA LEU A 39 6.96 -10.76 11.48
C LEU A 39 6.44 -9.71 10.50
N THR A 40 7.26 -8.72 10.15
CA THR A 40 6.87 -7.64 9.21
C THR A 40 6.59 -8.18 7.81
N ASP A 41 7.33 -9.18 7.36
CA ASP A 41 7.08 -9.86 6.08
C ASP A 41 5.70 -10.54 6.06
N SER A 42 5.23 -11.03 7.21
CA SER A 42 3.90 -11.63 7.34
C SER A 42 2.74 -10.61 7.22
N PHE A 43 3.04 -9.31 7.25
CA PHE A 43 2.06 -8.21 7.11
C PHE A 43 1.78 -7.83 5.67
N ARG A 44 2.68 -8.20 4.74
CA ARG A 44 2.59 -7.80 3.33
C ARG A 44 1.26 -8.20 2.70
N GLY A 45 0.67 -7.29 1.93
CA GLY A 45 -0.58 -7.50 1.24
C GLY A 45 -1.83 -7.62 2.13
N ARG A 46 -1.69 -7.46 3.46
CA ARG A 46 -2.79 -7.58 4.41
C ARG A 46 -3.38 -6.24 4.78
N ASN A 47 -4.68 -6.25 5.09
CA ASN A 47 -5.37 -5.06 5.60
C ASN A 47 -4.94 -4.75 7.06
N PRO A 48 -5.19 -3.52 7.55
CA PRO A 48 -4.78 -3.11 8.90
C PRO A 48 -5.33 -3.99 10.03
N GLN A 49 -6.55 -4.52 9.88
CA GLN A 49 -7.16 -5.39 10.91
C GLN A 49 -6.43 -6.73 11.01
N ALA A 50 -6.06 -7.33 9.87
CA ALA A 50 -5.30 -8.57 9.85
C ALA A 50 -3.88 -8.38 10.41
N ILE A 51 -3.24 -7.24 10.12
CA ILE A 51 -1.94 -6.88 10.69
C ILE A 51 -2.05 -6.73 12.21
N ARG A 52 -3.06 -6.00 12.71
CA ARG A 52 -3.32 -5.83 14.15
C ARG A 52 -3.44 -7.18 14.87
N LYS A 53 -4.20 -8.13 14.31
CA LYS A 53 -4.36 -9.46 14.89
C LYS A 53 -3.02 -10.20 14.99
N LYS A 54 -2.21 -10.18 13.93
CA LYS A 54 -0.88 -10.82 13.92
C LYS A 54 0.07 -10.16 14.91
N PHE A 55 0.07 -8.84 14.97
CA PHE A 55 0.88 -8.06 15.90
C PHE A 55 0.53 -8.37 17.35
N ALA A 56 -0.76 -8.35 17.70
CA ALA A 56 -1.25 -8.68 19.02
C ALA A 56 -0.95 -10.13 19.41
N ALA A 57 -1.07 -11.08 18.48
CA ALA A 57 -0.71 -12.48 18.71
C ALA A 57 0.77 -12.66 19.04
N TYR A 58 1.66 -11.83 18.45
CA TYR A 58 3.10 -11.92 18.68
C TYR A 58 3.54 -11.20 19.97
N PHE A 59 3.05 -9.97 20.20
CA PHE A 59 3.52 -9.13 21.29
C PHE A 59 2.63 -9.20 22.55
N GLY A 60 1.33 -9.53 22.42
CA GLY A 60 0.39 -9.41 23.53
C GLY A 60 0.41 -7.99 24.11
N ASP A 61 0.55 -7.87 25.42
CA ASP A 61 0.58 -6.58 26.13
C ASP A 61 1.96 -5.93 26.17
N ARG A 62 2.99 -6.57 25.59
CA ARG A 62 4.37 -6.05 25.62
C ARG A 62 4.58 -4.85 24.71
N LEU A 63 3.75 -4.68 23.70
CA LEU A 63 3.86 -3.60 22.72
C LEU A 63 2.49 -3.27 22.16
N ASP A 64 2.05 -2.01 22.33
CA ASP A 64 0.80 -1.52 21.76
C ASP A 64 0.91 -1.31 20.25
N TYR A 65 -0.03 -1.92 19.51
CA TYR A 65 -0.07 -1.84 18.05
C TYR A 65 -0.25 -0.42 17.54
N ASP A 66 -1.15 0.36 18.13
CA ASP A 66 -1.46 1.70 17.63
C ASP A 66 -0.28 2.65 17.82
N THR A 67 0.40 2.55 18.96
CA THR A 67 1.64 3.29 19.24
C THR A 67 2.75 2.93 18.25
N ALA A 68 3.00 1.65 18.03
CA ALA A 68 4.01 1.18 17.09
C ALA A 68 3.66 1.57 15.64
N ARG A 69 2.39 1.46 15.26
CA ARG A 69 1.90 1.86 13.93
C ARG A 69 2.04 3.36 13.70
N ALA A 70 1.77 4.19 14.69
CA ALA A 70 1.96 5.64 14.58
C ALA A 70 3.42 6.01 14.31
N MET A 71 4.36 5.42 15.03
CA MET A 71 5.80 5.64 14.82
C MET A 71 6.27 5.09 13.46
N LYS A 72 5.77 3.93 13.05
CA LYS A 72 6.03 3.39 11.71
C LYS A 72 5.56 4.35 10.63
N HIS A 73 4.38 4.96 10.78
CA HIS A 73 3.84 5.92 9.83
C HIS A 73 4.65 7.23 9.81
N GLU A 74 5.08 7.72 10.97
CA GLU A 74 5.97 8.88 11.07
C GLU A 74 7.24 8.68 10.25
N TYR A 75 7.92 7.56 10.45
CA TYR A 75 9.09 7.19 9.65
C TYR A 75 8.77 7.15 8.14
N PHE A 76 7.69 6.47 7.79
CA PHE A 76 7.27 6.30 6.39
C PHE A 76 6.96 7.65 5.73
N ASP A 77 6.25 8.53 6.42
CA ASP A 77 5.89 9.85 5.93
C ASP A 77 7.11 10.74 5.75
N GLU A 78 8.10 10.65 6.65
CA GLU A 78 9.37 11.38 6.53
C GLU A 78 10.17 10.93 5.30
N VAL A 79 10.33 9.62 5.09
CA VAL A 79 11.13 9.10 3.96
C VAL A 79 10.43 9.22 2.59
N THR A 80 9.11 9.45 2.58
CA THR A 80 8.33 9.63 1.34
C THR A 80 7.87 11.07 1.11
N LYS A 81 8.33 12.02 1.91
CA LYS A 81 7.87 13.42 1.82
C LYS A 81 8.25 14.13 0.53
N GLU A 82 9.37 13.74 -0.09
CA GLU A 82 9.86 14.36 -1.33
C GLU A 82 9.60 13.48 -2.56
N SER A 83 9.64 12.15 -2.38
CA SER A 83 9.41 11.21 -3.46
C SER A 83 8.98 9.84 -2.96
N VAL A 84 8.29 9.09 -3.81
CA VAL A 84 7.91 7.69 -3.57
C VAL A 84 8.69 6.82 -4.55
N PRO A 85 9.45 5.82 -4.09
CA PRO A 85 10.24 4.98 -4.97
C PRO A 85 9.32 4.11 -5.85
N HIS A 86 9.44 4.24 -7.16
CA HIS A 86 8.74 3.42 -8.15
C HIS A 86 9.42 2.05 -8.32
N LYS A 87 8.64 1.07 -8.72
CA LYS A 87 9.19 -0.14 -9.32
C LYS A 87 9.69 0.18 -10.73
N GLU A 88 10.76 -0.49 -11.12
CA GLU A 88 11.36 -0.34 -12.45
C GLU A 88 10.32 -0.61 -13.55
N GLY A 89 10.30 0.26 -14.57
CA GLY A 89 9.39 0.17 -15.71
C GLY A 89 7.94 0.63 -15.44
N LEU A 90 7.60 1.05 -14.21
CA LEU A 90 6.24 1.48 -13.89
C LEU A 90 5.79 2.67 -14.74
N GLN A 91 6.61 3.70 -14.83
CA GLN A 91 6.26 4.91 -15.58
C GLN A 91 6.10 4.60 -17.05
N ASP A 92 7.05 3.90 -17.66
CA ASP A 92 7.00 3.52 -19.08
C ASP A 92 5.73 2.71 -19.40
N LEU A 93 5.35 1.78 -18.51
CA LEU A 93 4.12 1.01 -18.66
C LEU A 93 2.87 1.88 -18.59
N LEU A 94 2.79 2.79 -17.63
CA LEU A 94 1.64 3.68 -17.48
C LEU A 94 1.52 4.67 -18.66
N GLU A 95 2.63 5.19 -19.16
CA GLU A 95 2.68 6.03 -20.34
C GLU A 95 2.19 5.25 -21.59
N TYR A 96 2.68 4.03 -21.77
CA TYR A 96 2.23 3.14 -22.83
C TYR A 96 0.70 2.88 -22.76
N LEU A 97 0.18 2.57 -21.56
CA LEU A 97 -1.26 2.34 -21.39
C LEU A 97 -2.08 3.58 -21.75
N LYS A 98 -1.61 4.75 -21.34
CA LYS A 98 -2.27 6.03 -21.65
C LYS A 98 -2.25 6.33 -23.15
N GLU A 99 -1.12 6.15 -23.83
CA GLU A 99 -1.00 6.33 -25.28
C GLU A 99 -1.93 5.40 -26.08
N HIS A 100 -2.21 4.21 -25.54
CA HIS A 100 -3.11 3.22 -26.18
C HIS A 100 -4.55 3.28 -25.66
N GLU A 101 -4.90 4.31 -24.91
CA GLU A 101 -6.23 4.52 -24.33
C GLU A 101 -6.70 3.33 -23.45
N ILE A 102 -5.76 2.62 -22.82
CA ILE A 102 -6.02 1.53 -21.90
C ILE A 102 -6.04 2.08 -20.46
N PRO A 103 -7.20 2.10 -19.78
CA PRO A 103 -7.29 2.66 -18.44
C PRO A 103 -6.45 1.88 -17.43
N ALA A 104 -5.70 2.62 -16.60
CA ALA A 104 -4.95 2.10 -15.46
C ALA A 104 -5.67 2.47 -14.17
N VAL A 105 -6.11 1.47 -13.40
CA VAL A 105 -6.82 1.64 -12.14
C VAL A 105 -6.02 1.04 -10.99
N VAL A 106 -5.94 1.74 -9.88
CA VAL A 106 -5.27 1.24 -8.65
C VAL A 106 -6.29 0.55 -7.76
N ALA A 107 -5.95 -0.61 -7.22
CA ALA A 107 -6.71 -1.34 -6.20
C ALA A 107 -5.81 -1.68 -5.00
N THR A 108 -5.86 -0.87 -3.95
CA THR A 108 -4.96 -0.99 -2.78
C THR A 108 -5.69 -1.23 -1.48
N SER A 109 -5.13 -2.06 -0.59
CA SER A 109 -5.61 -2.22 0.80
C SER A 109 -5.33 -0.99 1.68
N THR A 110 -4.52 -0.05 1.20
CA THR A 110 -4.19 1.18 1.91
C THR A 110 -5.38 2.14 1.91
N GLU A 111 -5.63 2.78 3.03
CA GLU A 111 -6.69 3.78 3.20
C GLU A 111 -6.50 4.96 2.25
N ARG A 112 -7.60 5.56 1.79
CA ARG A 112 -7.63 6.67 0.83
C ARG A 112 -6.64 7.78 1.17
N LYS A 113 -6.68 8.28 2.41
CA LYS A 113 -5.83 9.41 2.85
C LYS A 113 -4.34 9.17 2.60
N ARG A 114 -3.87 7.95 2.86
CA ARG A 114 -2.45 7.59 2.67
C ARG A 114 -2.14 7.24 1.22
N ALA A 115 -2.98 6.45 0.59
CA ALA A 115 -2.77 6.01 -0.79
C ALA A 115 -2.80 7.18 -1.78
N SER A 116 -3.78 8.08 -1.68
CA SER A 116 -3.86 9.26 -2.55
C SER A 116 -2.65 10.19 -2.38
N ARG A 117 -2.16 10.35 -1.14
CA ARG A 117 -0.92 11.10 -0.88
C ARG A 117 0.28 10.45 -1.59
N LEU A 118 0.45 9.13 -1.49
CA LEU A 118 1.55 8.43 -2.14
C LEU A 118 1.47 8.54 -3.68
N ILE A 119 0.29 8.37 -4.25
CA ILE A 119 0.05 8.53 -5.68
C ILE A 119 0.40 9.95 -6.13
N HIS A 120 -0.05 10.97 -5.39
CA HIS A 120 0.27 12.36 -5.67
C HIS A 120 1.79 12.62 -5.59
N MET A 121 2.45 12.21 -4.51
CA MET A 121 3.89 12.39 -4.31
C MET A 121 4.75 11.57 -5.26
N SER A 122 4.20 10.55 -5.90
CA SER A 122 4.90 9.74 -6.90
C SER A 122 5.10 10.44 -8.25
N GLY A 123 4.31 11.50 -8.52
CA GLY A 123 4.34 12.24 -9.79
C GLY A 123 3.65 11.54 -10.97
N ILE A 124 3.08 10.35 -10.77
CA ILE A 124 2.40 9.58 -11.84
C ILE A 124 0.86 9.64 -11.77
N GLU A 125 0.30 10.46 -10.88
CA GLU A 125 -1.16 10.58 -10.70
C GLU A 125 -1.89 10.85 -12.02
N HIS A 126 -1.32 11.66 -12.90
CA HIS A 126 -1.87 12.02 -14.20
C HIS A 126 -1.92 10.86 -15.22
N LEU A 127 -1.28 9.73 -14.92
CA LEU A 127 -1.28 8.49 -15.71
C LEU A 127 -2.30 7.45 -15.19
N ILE A 128 -2.89 7.70 -14.01
CA ILE A 128 -3.82 6.82 -13.34
C ILE A 128 -5.25 7.29 -13.60
N SER A 129 -6.09 6.42 -14.17
CA SER A 129 -7.48 6.76 -14.51
C SER A 129 -8.38 6.84 -13.28
N ASN A 130 -8.18 5.95 -12.30
CA ASN A 130 -8.97 5.90 -11.07
C ASN A 130 -8.29 5.03 -10.00
N ALA A 131 -8.81 5.07 -8.76
CA ALA A 131 -8.30 4.25 -7.67
C ALA A 131 -9.41 3.79 -6.73
N ILE A 132 -9.35 2.53 -6.27
CA ILE A 132 -10.14 1.97 -5.18
C ILE A 132 -9.23 1.73 -3.99
N TYR A 133 -9.65 2.23 -2.83
CA TYR A 133 -8.88 2.21 -1.59
C TYR A 133 -9.46 1.21 -0.59
N GLY A 134 -8.66 0.80 0.38
CA GLY A 134 -9.04 -0.20 1.37
C GLY A 134 -10.26 0.16 2.22
N ASP A 135 -10.50 1.44 2.45
CA ASP A 135 -11.68 1.98 3.17
C ASP A 135 -12.93 2.13 2.29
N MET A 136 -12.88 1.76 1.02
CA MET A 136 -14.02 1.76 0.10
C MET A 136 -14.70 0.39 -0.03
N VAL A 137 -14.20 -0.64 0.64
CA VAL A 137 -14.72 -2.00 0.61
C VAL A 137 -14.93 -2.53 2.03
N GLU A 138 -15.95 -3.36 2.21
CA GLU A 138 -16.22 -3.99 3.52
C GLU A 138 -15.25 -5.14 3.80
N ARG A 139 -14.96 -5.94 2.75
CA ARG A 139 -14.04 -7.08 2.84
C ARG A 139 -12.76 -6.75 2.06
N GLY A 140 -11.66 -6.65 2.79
CA GLY A 140 -10.34 -6.42 2.20
C GLY A 140 -9.71 -7.68 1.62
N LYS A 141 -8.59 -7.51 0.90
CA LYS A 141 -7.80 -8.64 0.39
C LYS A 141 -7.53 -9.68 1.48
N PRO A 142 -7.65 -10.97 1.20
CA PRO A 142 -7.69 -11.63 -0.11
C PRO A 142 -9.07 -11.70 -0.79
N GLU A 143 -10.13 -11.14 -0.20
CA GLU A 143 -11.43 -11.10 -0.85
C GLU A 143 -11.39 -10.26 -2.14
N PRO A 144 -12.20 -10.62 -3.17
CA PRO A 144 -12.11 -10.00 -4.49
C PRO A 144 -12.77 -8.61 -4.59
N ASP A 145 -13.46 -8.16 -3.55
CA ASP A 145 -14.35 -6.99 -3.56
C ASP A 145 -13.68 -5.74 -4.16
N ILE A 146 -12.42 -5.48 -3.78
CA ILE A 146 -11.70 -4.31 -4.27
C ILE A 146 -11.38 -4.40 -5.78
N PHE A 147 -11.08 -5.60 -6.26
CA PHE A 147 -10.81 -5.83 -7.69
C PHE A 147 -12.09 -5.80 -8.52
N LEU A 148 -13.21 -6.29 -7.99
CA LEU A 148 -14.51 -6.21 -8.65
C LEU A 148 -14.96 -4.76 -8.82
N LYS A 149 -14.84 -3.93 -7.76
CA LYS A 149 -15.09 -2.49 -7.87
C LYS A 149 -14.15 -1.80 -8.87
N ALA A 150 -12.89 -2.18 -8.91
CA ALA A 150 -11.94 -1.62 -9.87
C ALA A 150 -12.29 -2.04 -11.31
N ALA A 151 -12.76 -3.28 -11.53
CA ALA A 151 -13.20 -3.77 -12.82
C ALA A 151 -14.43 -3.02 -13.34
N GLU A 152 -15.39 -2.69 -12.47
CA GLU A 152 -16.55 -1.85 -12.82
C GLU A 152 -16.14 -0.49 -13.39
N LEU A 153 -15.07 0.11 -12.88
CA LEU A 153 -14.54 1.41 -13.33
C LEU A 153 -13.96 1.37 -14.76
N ILE A 154 -13.61 0.20 -15.25
CA ILE A 154 -13.13 -0.02 -16.62
C ILE A 154 -14.17 -0.69 -17.50
N GLY A 155 -15.43 -0.76 -17.04
CA GLY A 155 -16.57 -1.29 -17.78
C GLY A 155 -16.54 -2.81 -17.95
N GLN A 156 -16.01 -3.54 -16.96
CA GLN A 156 -15.93 -5.01 -16.97
C GLN A 156 -16.66 -5.65 -15.78
#